data_8dc85dc126ec43740ace17c462efd083
#
_entry.id   8dc85dc126ec43740ace17c462efd083
#
_cell.length_a   1.000
_cell.length_b   1.000
_cell.length_c   1.000
_cell.angle_alpha   90.00
_cell.angle_beta   90.00
_cell.angle_gamma   90.00
#
_symmetry.space_group_name_H-M   'P 1'
#
loop_
_entity.id
_entity.type
_entity.pdbx_description
1 polymer ?
#
loop_
_entity_poly.entity_id
_entity_poly.type
_entity_poly.pdbx_seq_one_letter_code
_entity_poly.pdbx_strand_id
1 'polypeptide(L)'
;PMERGHRLEPENIQITLKTLGFNPVDCVPDCGIWESDDDNRIACSPDAYENTEKPTWAIECKSLGSAYHLQAVVPWMMHTDAMRSHIANLKPELVEVIEQVLPEYTLDSKATGFDFIPDQYKAQVLQYFVVCDSLEVLYFSMFDPRVVGAAHHQVIPVYRKDITEKIENHKRSQLATLHISDVLADALGVTF
;
A
#
# COMPACT_ATOMS: atom_id res chain seq x y z
N PRO A 1 4.38 -16.98 9.52
CA PRO A 1 3.71 -15.70 9.14
C PRO A 1 3.52 -15.57 7.63
N MET A 2 4.54 -15.81 6.81
CA MET A 2 4.46 -15.73 5.34
C MET A 2 3.42 -16.70 4.74
N GLU A 3 3.42 -17.96 5.15
CA GLU A 3 2.48 -18.98 4.68
C GLU A 3 1.00 -18.61 4.87
N ARG A 4 0.68 -17.90 5.97
CA ARG A 4 -0.67 -17.39 6.20
C ARG A 4 -1.00 -16.24 5.23
N GLY A 5 -0.05 -15.36 4.92
CA GLY A 5 -0.21 -14.27 3.96
C GLY A 5 -0.64 -14.82 2.61
N HIS A 6 0.15 -15.68 2.02
CA HIS A 6 -0.15 -16.31 0.73
C HIS A 6 -1.49 -17.06 0.70
N ARG A 7 -1.87 -17.73 1.78
CA ARG A 7 -3.16 -18.43 1.84
C ARG A 7 -4.37 -17.49 1.83
N LEU A 8 -4.24 -16.30 2.41
CA LEU A 8 -5.33 -15.31 2.51
C LEU A 8 -5.34 -14.31 1.35
N GLU A 9 -4.28 -14.23 0.56
CA GLU A 9 -4.12 -13.29 -0.54
C GLU A 9 -5.23 -13.40 -1.60
N PRO A 10 -5.61 -14.59 -2.11
CA PRO A 10 -6.68 -14.69 -3.09
C PRO A 10 -8.03 -14.18 -2.55
N GLU A 11 -8.34 -14.45 -1.27
CA GLU A 11 -9.54 -13.95 -0.63
C GLU A 11 -9.48 -12.44 -0.46
N ASN A 12 -8.33 -11.89 -0.05
CA ASN A 12 -8.11 -10.46 0.07
C ASN A 12 -8.30 -9.73 -1.26
N ILE A 13 -7.71 -10.25 -2.35
CA ILE A 13 -7.91 -9.69 -3.71
C ILE A 13 -9.40 -9.66 -4.06
N GLN A 14 -10.13 -10.76 -3.89
CA GLN A 14 -11.56 -10.84 -4.22
C GLN A 14 -12.39 -9.84 -3.43
N ILE A 15 -12.16 -9.73 -2.13
CA ILE A 15 -12.88 -8.77 -1.27
C ILE A 15 -12.53 -7.33 -1.70
N THR A 16 -11.28 -7.07 -2.03
CA THR A 16 -10.82 -5.75 -2.50
C THR A 16 -11.49 -5.36 -3.79
N LEU A 17 -11.48 -6.22 -4.80
CA LEU A 17 -12.17 -5.97 -6.07
C LEU A 17 -13.65 -5.68 -5.86
N LYS A 18 -14.31 -6.47 -5.02
CA LYS A 18 -15.72 -6.24 -4.67
C LYS A 18 -15.94 -4.89 -3.97
N THR A 19 -15.07 -4.54 -3.04
CA THR A 19 -15.15 -3.26 -2.31
C THR A 19 -14.99 -2.06 -3.26
N LEU A 20 -14.09 -2.19 -4.25
CA LEU A 20 -13.83 -1.16 -5.26
C LEU A 20 -14.87 -1.15 -6.40
N GLY A 21 -15.71 -2.17 -6.49
CA GLY A 21 -16.66 -2.33 -7.59
C GLY A 21 -15.99 -2.73 -8.91
N PHE A 22 -14.79 -3.32 -8.85
CA PHE A 22 -14.06 -3.79 -10.03
C PHE A 22 -14.54 -5.17 -10.47
N ASN A 23 -14.52 -5.39 -11.79
CA ASN A 23 -14.85 -6.70 -12.34
C ASN A 23 -13.60 -7.62 -12.25
N PRO A 24 -13.72 -8.83 -11.67
CA PRO A 24 -12.58 -9.76 -11.61
C PRO A 24 -11.93 -10.12 -12.94
N VAL A 25 -12.65 -9.99 -14.08
CA VAL A 25 -12.08 -10.25 -15.43
C VAL A 25 -11.10 -9.16 -15.87
N ASP A 26 -11.19 -7.97 -15.27
CA ASP A 26 -10.31 -6.84 -15.56
C ASP A 26 -9.06 -6.84 -14.65
N CYS A 27 -8.82 -7.95 -13.94
CA CYS A 27 -7.75 -8.11 -12.98
C CYS A 27 -6.87 -9.31 -13.35
N VAL A 28 -5.55 -9.15 -13.24
CA VAL A 28 -4.58 -10.24 -13.30
C VAL A 28 -4.03 -10.46 -11.90
N PRO A 29 -4.37 -11.57 -11.23
CA PRO A 29 -3.76 -11.96 -9.96
C PRO A 29 -2.46 -12.73 -10.22
N ASP A 30 -1.54 -12.74 -9.25
CA ASP A 30 -0.29 -13.53 -9.27
C ASP A 30 0.51 -13.36 -10.57
N CYS A 31 0.90 -12.14 -10.83
CA CYS A 31 1.28 -11.66 -12.15
C CYS A 31 2.78 -11.59 -12.43
N GLY A 32 3.60 -12.18 -11.57
CA GLY A 32 5.04 -12.23 -11.77
C GLY A 32 5.74 -10.91 -11.42
N ILE A 33 6.87 -10.68 -12.05
CA ILE A 33 7.76 -9.57 -11.73
C ILE A 33 7.60 -8.48 -12.78
N TRP A 34 7.40 -7.24 -12.33
CA TRP A 34 7.56 -6.03 -13.13
C TRP A 34 8.98 -5.50 -12.98
N GLU A 35 9.59 -5.11 -14.08
CA GLU A 35 10.92 -4.53 -14.12
C GLU A 35 10.87 -3.09 -14.64
N SER A 36 11.70 -2.22 -14.09
CA SER A 36 11.79 -0.83 -14.53
C SER A 36 12.52 -0.72 -15.88
N ASP A 37 12.02 0.17 -16.73
CA ASP A 37 12.68 0.51 -18.00
C ASP A 37 14.05 1.19 -17.81
N ASP A 38 14.29 1.82 -16.64
CA ASP A 38 15.57 2.48 -16.35
C ASP A 38 16.70 1.49 -16.00
N ASP A 39 16.35 0.45 -15.21
CA ASP A 39 17.29 -0.60 -14.80
C ASP A 39 16.49 -1.83 -14.34
N ASN A 40 16.66 -2.98 -14.98
CA ASN A 40 15.91 -4.21 -14.70
C ASN A 40 16.17 -4.81 -13.31
N ARG A 41 17.20 -4.36 -12.60
CA ARG A 41 17.45 -4.70 -11.19
C ARG A 41 16.46 -3.98 -10.25
N ILE A 42 15.78 -2.96 -10.75
CA ILE A 42 14.70 -2.27 -10.06
C ILE A 42 13.40 -2.96 -10.46
N ALA A 43 12.88 -3.79 -9.56
CA ALA A 43 11.73 -4.63 -9.85
C ALA A 43 10.73 -4.67 -8.69
N CYS A 44 9.50 -5.08 -8.97
CA CYS A 44 8.47 -5.35 -7.98
C CYS A 44 7.52 -6.45 -8.46
N SER A 45 6.68 -6.96 -7.55
CA SER A 45 5.66 -7.96 -7.88
C SER A 45 4.36 -7.56 -7.18
N PRO A 46 3.41 -6.94 -7.87
CA PRO A 46 2.09 -6.67 -7.31
C PRO A 46 1.31 -7.96 -7.13
N ASP A 47 0.44 -8.02 -6.12
CA ASP A 47 -0.41 -9.18 -5.89
C ASP A 47 -1.55 -9.28 -6.92
N ALA A 48 -1.98 -8.12 -7.45
CA ALA A 48 -2.91 -8.04 -8.57
C ALA A 48 -2.82 -6.69 -9.28
N TYR A 49 -3.19 -6.64 -10.56
CA TYR A 49 -3.23 -5.38 -11.32
C TYR A 49 -4.28 -5.40 -12.43
N GLU A 50 -4.52 -4.25 -13.03
CA GLU A 50 -5.40 -4.06 -14.16
C GLU A 50 -4.95 -4.87 -15.39
N ASN A 51 -5.84 -5.64 -15.95
CA ASN A 51 -5.57 -6.51 -17.13
C ASN A 51 -5.45 -5.69 -18.42
N THR A 52 -4.41 -4.87 -18.50
CA THR A 52 -4.09 -4.04 -19.67
C THR A 52 -2.58 -3.99 -19.88
N GLU A 53 -2.13 -3.56 -21.07
CA GLU A 53 -0.70 -3.37 -21.36
C GLU A 53 -0.08 -2.24 -20.53
N LYS A 54 -0.87 -1.27 -20.10
CA LYS A 54 -0.46 -0.12 -19.29
C LYS A 54 -1.39 0.01 -18.10
N PRO A 55 -1.21 -0.81 -17.07
CA PRO A 55 -2.08 -0.80 -15.92
C PRO A 55 -2.05 0.55 -15.21
N THR A 56 -3.23 1.07 -14.90
CA THR A 56 -3.39 2.31 -14.15
C THR A 56 -3.60 2.06 -12.66
N TRP A 57 -3.96 0.83 -12.29
CA TRP A 57 -4.10 0.44 -10.90
C TRP A 57 -3.46 -0.93 -10.61
N ALA A 58 -3.03 -1.08 -9.37
CA ALA A 58 -2.56 -2.34 -8.80
C ALA A 58 -3.05 -2.51 -7.36
N ILE A 59 -2.98 -3.73 -6.86
CA ILE A 59 -3.34 -4.10 -5.49
C ILE A 59 -2.13 -4.72 -4.82
N GLU A 60 -1.87 -4.28 -3.60
CA GLU A 60 -0.93 -4.90 -2.67
C GLU A 60 -1.69 -5.40 -1.45
N CYS A 61 -1.62 -6.68 -1.15
CA CYS A 61 -2.35 -7.36 -0.08
C CYS A 61 -1.49 -7.59 1.16
N LYS A 62 -2.00 -7.24 2.32
CA LYS A 62 -1.34 -7.52 3.59
C LYS A 62 -2.29 -8.22 4.57
N SER A 63 -1.81 -9.34 5.11
CA SER A 63 -2.51 -10.12 6.14
C SER A 63 -1.69 -10.09 7.44
N LEU A 64 -1.87 -9.04 8.21
CA LEU A 64 -1.12 -8.78 9.44
C LEU A 64 -1.66 -9.60 10.63
N GLY A 65 -0.90 -9.67 11.72
CA GLY A 65 -1.42 -10.15 13.00
C GLY A 65 -2.44 -9.16 13.56
N SER A 66 -3.50 -9.64 14.24
CA SER A 66 -4.68 -8.81 14.57
C SER A 66 -4.35 -7.51 15.29
N ALA A 67 -3.37 -7.50 16.21
CA ALA A 67 -2.96 -6.27 16.89
C ALA A 67 -2.33 -5.26 15.91
N TYR A 68 -1.38 -5.70 15.08
CA TYR A 68 -0.74 -4.86 14.07
C TYR A 68 -1.73 -4.44 12.96
N HIS A 69 -2.68 -5.32 12.64
CA HIS A 69 -3.74 -5.00 11.71
C HIS A 69 -4.59 -3.84 12.22
N LEU A 70 -5.06 -3.90 13.46
CA LEU A 70 -5.84 -2.81 14.06
C LEU A 70 -5.05 -1.51 14.16
N GLN A 71 -3.76 -1.58 14.55
CA GLN A 71 -2.89 -0.40 14.58
C GLN A 71 -2.75 0.27 13.21
N ALA A 72 -2.78 -0.51 12.13
CA ALA A 72 -2.65 0.01 10.78
C ALA A 72 -3.99 0.55 10.22
N VAL A 73 -5.11 -0.17 10.45
CA VAL A 73 -6.39 0.21 9.82
C VAL A 73 -7.17 1.29 10.57
N VAL A 74 -7.06 1.35 11.90
CA VAL A 74 -7.84 2.31 12.71
C VAL A 74 -7.53 3.77 12.34
N PRO A 75 -6.28 4.21 12.17
CA PRO A 75 -5.97 5.57 11.72
C PRO A 75 -6.63 5.93 10.39
N TRP A 76 -6.56 5.01 9.42
CA TRP A 76 -7.20 5.20 8.13
C TRP A 76 -8.73 5.30 8.24
N MET A 77 -9.34 4.39 9.00
CA MET A 77 -10.79 4.43 9.24
C MET A 77 -11.22 5.75 9.86
N MET A 78 -10.45 6.26 10.82
CA MET A 78 -10.72 7.56 11.47
C MET A 78 -10.57 8.73 10.50
N HIS A 79 -9.71 8.60 9.48
CA HIS A 79 -9.50 9.63 8.47
C HIS A 79 -10.63 9.69 7.45
N THR A 80 -11.32 8.59 7.17
CA THR A 80 -12.38 8.56 6.15
C THR A 80 -13.61 9.39 6.53
N ASP A 81 -14.27 10.02 5.56
CA ASP A 81 -15.46 10.84 5.78
C ASP A 81 -16.61 10.05 6.42
N ALA A 82 -16.75 8.77 6.04
CA ALA A 82 -17.76 7.89 6.61
C ALA A 82 -17.57 7.71 8.13
N MET A 83 -16.33 7.51 8.55
CA MET A 83 -16.01 7.37 9.97
C MET A 83 -16.11 8.70 10.72
N ARG A 84 -15.64 9.81 10.12
CA ARG A 84 -15.80 11.15 10.69
C ARG A 84 -17.26 11.47 10.95
N SER A 85 -18.14 11.17 9.99
CA SER A 85 -19.60 11.35 10.15
C SER A 85 -20.17 10.45 11.24
N HIS A 86 -19.65 9.23 11.38
CA HIS A 86 -20.05 8.31 12.43
C HIS A 86 -19.63 8.81 13.81
N ILE A 87 -18.37 9.26 13.95
CA ILE A 87 -17.84 9.82 15.21
C ILE A 87 -18.58 11.08 15.62
N ALA A 88 -18.89 11.96 14.66
CA ALA A 88 -19.67 13.18 14.94
C ALA A 88 -21.07 12.90 15.51
N ASN A 89 -21.60 11.71 15.27
CA ASN A 89 -22.89 11.24 15.81
C ASN A 89 -22.74 10.39 17.10
N LEU A 90 -21.51 10.15 17.56
CA LEU A 90 -21.29 9.48 18.84
C LEU A 90 -21.61 10.41 20.02
N LYS A 91 -21.84 9.80 21.17
CA LYS A 91 -21.99 10.57 22.41
C LYS A 91 -20.68 11.31 22.72
N PRO A 92 -20.75 12.56 23.24
CA PRO A 92 -19.57 13.37 23.53
C PRO A 92 -18.52 12.65 24.40
N GLU A 93 -18.97 11.82 25.34
CA GLU A 93 -18.09 11.05 26.22
C GLU A 93 -17.24 10.02 25.48
N LEU A 94 -17.76 9.46 24.38
CA LEU A 94 -17.03 8.52 23.51
C LEU A 94 -16.03 9.25 22.60
N VAL A 95 -16.37 10.44 22.13
CA VAL A 95 -15.48 11.30 21.35
C VAL A 95 -14.26 11.67 22.20
N GLU A 96 -14.49 12.10 23.43
CA GLU A 96 -13.41 12.45 24.38
C GLU A 96 -12.49 11.26 24.67
N VAL A 97 -13.03 10.05 24.83
CA VAL A 97 -12.22 8.83 25.01
C VAL A 97 -11.38 8.54 23.77
N ILE A 98 -11.94 8.69 22.56
CA ILE A 98 -11.22 8.49 21.29
C ILE A 98 -10.07 9.48 21.18
N GLU A 99 -10.29 10.76 21.48
CA GLU A 99 -9.27 11.80 21.44
C GLU A 99 -8.16 11.59 22.49
N GLN A 100 -8.48 11.02 23.66
CA GLN A 100 -7.50 10.69 24.68
C GLN A 100 -6.66 9.45 24.34
N VAL A 101 -7.25 8.46 23.69
CA VAL A 101 -6.58 7.19 23.37
C VAL A 101 -5.77 7.30 22.07
N LEU A 102 -6.16 8.21 21.17
CA LEU A 102 -5.54 8.41 19.86
C LEU A 102 -5.02 9.86 19.66
N PRO A 103 -4.25 10.44 20.60
CA PRO A 103 -3.83 11.84 20.56
C PRO A 103 -2.93 12.17 19.34
N GLU A 104 -2.29 11.15 18.74
CA GLU A 104 -1.40 11.32 17.58
C GLU A 104 -2.16 11.35 16.24
N TYR A 105 -3.45 11.00 16.25
CA TYR A 105 -4.30 11.00 15.06
C TYR A 105 -5.09 12.31 14.94
N THR A 106 -4.41 13.44 15.13
CA THR A 106 -4.97 14.71 14.66
C THR A 106 -5.23 14.57 13.16
N LEU A 107 -6.50 14.67 12.81
CA LEU A 107 -6.99 14.54 11.42
C LEU A 107 -6.39 15.67 10.59
N ASP A 108 -5.15 15.51 10.14
CA ASP A 108 -4.58 16.41 9.16
C ASP A 108 -5.40 16.27 7.88
N SER A 109 -6.15 17.32 7.56
CA SER A 109 -6.99 17.35 6.35
C SER A 109 -6.17 17.24 5.05
N LYS A 110 -4.83 17.34 5.14
CA LYS A 110 -3.90 17.19 4.03
C LYS A 110 -3.26 15.80 3.95
N ALA A 111 -3.49 14.95 4.94
CA ALA A 111 -2.96 13.59 4.93
C ALA A 111 -3.51 12.81 3.73
N THR A 112 -2.63 12.09 3.06
CA THR A 112 -2.92 11.25 1.90
C THR A 112 -2.97 9.78 2.31
N GLY A 113 -3.46 8.89 1.45
CA GLY A 113 -3.44 7.46 1.73
C GLY A 113 -2.05 6.94 2.09
N PHE A 114 -0.99 7.50 1.49
CA PHE A 114 0.40 7.10 1.77
C PHE A 114 0.81 7.33 3.24
N ASP A 115 0.27 8.34 3.89
CA ASP A 115 0.62 8.67 5.28
C ASP A 115 0.10 7.61 6.27
N PHE A 116 -0.93 6.84 5.87
CA PHE A 116 -1.51 5.74 6.64
C PHE A 116 -0.90 4.36 6.32
N ILE A 117 0.01 4.27 5.35
CA ILE A 117 0.75 3.04 5.10
C ILE A 117 1.74 2.81 6.25
N PRO A 118 1.78 1.61 6.87
CA PRO A 118 2.78 1.31 7.88
C PRO A 118 4.20 1.50 7.31
N ASP A 119 5.09 2.13 8.10
CA ASP A 119 6.42 2.58 7.64
C ASP A 119 7.23 1.47 6.97
N GLN A 120 7.12 0.25 7.45
CA GLN A 120 7.80 -0.92 6.89
C GLN A 120 7.39 -1.26 5.45
N TYR A 121 6.26 -0.75 4.96
CA TYR A 121 5.75 -1.00 3.60
C TYR A 121 5.85 0.22 2.69
N LYS A 122 6.20 1.40 3.22
CA LYS A 122 6.26 2.63 2.42
C LYS A 122 7.24 2.54 1.25
N ALA A 123 8.42 1.93 1.47
CA ALA A 123 9.39 1.72 0.40
C ALA A 123 8.85 0.78 -0.69
N GLN A 124 8.15 -0.30 -0.30
CA GLN A 124 7.49 -1.21 -1.23
C GLN A 124 6.42 -0.49 -2.05
N VAL A 125 5.59 0.34 -1.42
CA VAL A 125 4.56 1.14 -2.11
C VAL A 125 5.18 2.08 -3.13
N LEU A 126 6.26 2.78 -2.79
CA LEU A 126 6.98 3.66 -3.74
C LEU A 126 7.56 2.87 -4.92
N GLN A 127 8.04 1.65 -4.66
CA GLN A 127 8.63 0.77 -5.66
C GLN A 127 7.68 0.47 -6.82
N TYR A 128 6.39 0.23 -6.56
CA TYR A 128 5.40 0.01 -7.61
C TYR A 128 5.30 1.19 -8.57
N PHE A 129 5.31 2.41 -8.05
CA PHE A 129 5.25 3.62 -8.86
C PHE A 129 6.57 3.93 -9.59
N VAL A 130 7.72 3.50 -9.06
CA VAL A 130 9.01 3.62 -9.74
C VAL A 130 9.08 2.67 -10.93
N VAL A 131 8.56 1.45 -10.78
CA VAL A 131 8.65 0.40 -11.80
C VAL A 131 7.61 0.58 -12.89
N CYS A 132 6.41 1.01 -12.57
CA CYS A 132 5.30 1.14 -13.51
C CYS A 132 4.88 2.61 -13.66
N ASP A 133 5.35 3.28 -14.71
CA ASP A 133 5.08 4.71 -14.95
C ASP A 133 3.60 5.00 -15.24
N SER A 134 2.85 4.02 -15.77
CA SER A 134 1.41 4.17 -16.03
C SER A 134 0.55 4.01 -14.78
N LEU A 135 1.10 3.50 -13.67
CA LEU A 135 0.35 3.28 -12.45
C LEU A 135 -0.09 4.60 -11.82
N GLU A 136 -1.38 4.86 -11.75
CA GLU A 136 -1.97 6.07 -11.17
C GLU A 136 -2.35 5.87 -9.70
N VAL A 137 -2.79 4.66 -9.34
CA VAL A 137 -3.20 4.32 -7.98
C VAL A 137 -2.77 2.92 -7.57
N LEU A 138 -2.23 2.80 -6.36
CA LEU A 138 -2.00 1.52 -5.68
C LEU A 138 -3.04 1.38 -4.57
N TYR A 139 -3.79 0.29 -4.58
CA TYR A 139 -4.71 -0.08 -3.52
C TYR A 139 -4.00 -0.98 -2.51
N PHE A 140 -3.62 -0.39 -1.38
CA PHE A 140 -3.01 -1.15 -0.28
C PHE A 140 -4.12 -1.77 0.56
N SER A 141 -4.30 -3.07 0.41
CA SER A 141 -5.40 -3.81 1.02
C SER A 141 -4.93 -4.59 2.25
N MET A 142 -5.58 -4.35 3.37
CA MET A 142 -5.31 -5.04 4.63
C MET A 142 -6.50 -5.90 5.03
N PHE A 143 -6.25 -7.19 5.27
CA PHE A 143 -7.27 -8.17 5.61
C PHE A 143 -6.85 -9.05 6.79
N ASP A 144 -7.71 -9.15 7.81
CA ASP A 144 -7.60 -10.15 8.87
C ASP A 144 -8.98 -10.72 9.23
N PRO A 145 -9.28 -11.96 8.81
CA PRO A 145 -10.59 -12.59 9.05
C PRO A 145 -10.89 -12.84 10.54
N ARG A 146 -9.93 -12.65 11.44
CA ARG A 146 -10.15 -12.78 12.90
C ARG A 146 -10.66 -11.50 13.53
N VAL A 147 -10.53 -10.37 12.83
CA VAL A 147 -11.07 -9.09 13.25
C VAL A 147 -12.51 -8.99 12.77
N VAL A 148 -13.40 -8.47 13.60
CA VAL A 148 -14.82 -8.34 13.29
C VAL A 148 -15.21 -6.93 12.87
N GLY A 149 -16.34 -6.81 12.18
CA GLY A 149 -16.87 -5.52 11.74
C GLY A 149 -16.08 -4.88 10.60
N ALA A 150 -16.19 -3.57 10.44
CA ALA A 150 -15.58 -2.84 9.32
C ALA A 150 -14.05 -2.91 9.33
N ALA A 151 -13.42 -3.13 10.48
CA ALA A 151 -11.98 -3.19 10.60
C ALA A 151 -11.34 -4.48 10.04
N HIS A 152 -12.13 -5.53 9.71
CA HIS A 152 -11.57 -6.79 9.21
C HIS A 152 -10.92 -6.64 7.83
N HIS A 153 -11.40 -5.70 7.01
CA HIS A 153 -10.88 -5.40 5.69
C HIS A 153 -10.91 -3.88 5.45
N GLN A 154 -9.77 -3.35 5.07
CA GLN A 154 -9.63 -1.93 4.71
C GLN A 154 -8.74 -1.79 3.47
N VAL A 155 -9.11 -0.87 2.60
CA VAL A 155 -8.36 -0.53 1.39
C VAL A 155 -7.93 0.93 1.47
N ILE A 156 -6.64 1.17 1.37
CA ILE A 156 -6.05 2.51 1.37
C ILE A 156 -5.59 2.82 -0.05
N PRO A 157 -6.26 3.73 -0.77
CA PRO A 157 -5.79 4.18 -2.06
C PRO A 157 -4.60 5.13 -1.90
N VAL A 158 -3.51 4.84 -2.59
CA VAL A 158 -2.34 5.69 -2.71
C VAL A 158 -2.26 6.20 -4.14
N TYR A 159 -2.42 7.49 -4.35
CA TYR A 159 -2.39 8.09 -5.68
C TYR A 159 -1.00 8.63 -6.01
N ARG A 160 -0.50 8.34 -7.23
CA ARG A 160 0.78 8.87 -7.75
C ARG A 160 0.91 10.38 -7.57
N LYS A 161 -0.13 11.13 -7.93
CA LYS A 161 -0.15 12.60 -7.87
C LYS A 161 0.13 13.17 -6.47
N ASP A 162 -0.21 12.43 -5.41
CA ASP A 162 -0.07 12.88 -4.02
C ASP A 162 1.35 12.64 -3.47
N ILE A 163 2.14 11.79 -4.15
CA ILE A 163 3.46 11.35 -3.68
C ILE A 163 4.56 11.46 -4.73
N THR A 164 4.36 12.23 -5.79
CA THR A 164 5.30 12.35 -6.93
C THR A 164 6.73 12.65 -6.48
N GLU A 165 6.93 13.60 -5.58
CA GLU A 165 8.26 13.94 -5.06
C GLU A 165 8.91 12.76 -4.31
N LYS A 166 8.12 12.00 -3.55
CA LYS A 166 8.61 10.82 -2.82
C LYS A 166 9.04 9.73 -3.79
N ILE A 167 8.29 9.51 -4.88
CA ILE A 167 8.61 8.54 -5.95
C ILE A 167 9.94 8.92 -6.60
N GLU A 168 10.10 10.18 -7.01
CA GLU A 168 11.32 10.66 -7.66
C GLU A 168 12.55 10.56 -6.74
N ASN A 169 12.40 10.88 -5.47
CA ASN A 169 13.48 10.73 -4.50
C ASN A 169 13.85 9.26 -4.26
N HIS A 170 12.88 8.37 -4.21
CA HIS A 170 13.11 6.92 -4.06
C HIS A 170 13.83 6.37 -5.30
N LYS A 171 13.36 6.68 -6.51
CA LYS A 171 13.98 6.30 -7.79
C LYS A 171 15.44 6.77 -7.87
N ARG A 172 15.68 8.04 -7.57
CA ARG A 172 17.04 8.61 -7.57
C ARG A 172 17.97 7.90 -6.59
N SER A 173 17.49 7.59 -5.40
CA SER A 173 18.27 6.86 -4.39
C SER A 173 18.65 5.45 -4.86
N GLN A 174 17.73 4.73 -5.49
CA GLN A 174 17.99 3.39 -6.04
C GLN A 174 19.02 3.43 -7.15
N LEU A 175 18.84 4.30 -8.15
CA LEU A 175 19.78 4.43 -9.26
C LEU A 175 21.19 4.84 -8.78
N ALA A 176 21.28 5.74 -7.80
CA ALA A 176 22.57 6.11 -7.20
C ALA A 176 23.23 4.92 -6.49
N THR A 177 22.45 4.10 -5.78
CA THR A 177 22.97 2.89 -5.09
C THR A 177 23.48 1.88 -6.10
N LEU A 178 22.73 1.64 -7.18
CA LEU A 178 23.15 0.73 -8.25
C LEU A 178 24.43 1.22 -8.94
N HIS A 179 24.52 2.51 -9.25
CA HIS A 179 25.73 3.10 -9.84
C HIS A 179 26.95 2.94 -8.93
N ILE A 180 26.81 3.18 -7.62
CA ILE A 180 27.92 2.96 -6.67
C ILE A 180 28.32 1.48 -6.64
N SER A 181 27.35 0.56 -6.67
CA SER A 181 27.60 -0.87 -6.70
C SER A 181 28.39 -1.29 -7.96
N ASP A 182 28.01 -0.75 -9.12
CA ASP A 182 28.70 -1.02 -10.40
C ASP A 182 30.14 -0.51 -10.37
N VAL A 183 30.37 0.72 -9.89
CA VAL A 183 31.73 1.30 -9.75
C VAL A 183 32.60 0.46 -8.81
N LEU A 184 32.02 -0.03 -7.69
CA LEU A 184 32.75 -0.89 -6.76
C LEU A 184 33.03 -2.26 -7.35
N ALA A 185 32.10 -2.86 -8.09
CA ALA A 185 32.28 -4.13 -8.76
C ALA A 185 33.45 -4.05 -9.80
N ASP A 186 33.43 -3.01 -10.61
CA ASP A 186 34.52 -2.76 -11.60
C ASP A 186 35.87 -2.58 -10.90
N ALA A 187 35.90 -1.80 -9.81
CA ALA A 187 37.15 -1.59 -9.06
C ALA A 187 37.69 -2.86 -8.39
N LEU A 188 36.83 -3.80 -8.03
CA LEU A 188 37.18 -5.07 -7.39
C LEU A 188 37.36 -6.23 -8.38
N GLY A 189 37.03 -6.01 -9.67
CA GLY A 189 37.02 -7.04 -10.70
C GLY A 189 35.98 -8.14 -10.49
N VAL A 190 34.83 -7.76 -9.88
CA VAL A 190 33.69 -8.65 -9.64
C VAL A 190 32.57 -8.33 -10.65
N THR A 191 32.07 -9.38 -11.31
CA THR A 191 30.84 -9.30 -12.13
C THR A 191 29.66 -9.84 -11.33
N PHE A 192 28.55 -9.07 -11.27
CA PHE A 192 27.29 -9.52 -10.70
C PHE A 192 26.38 -10.14 -11.76
#